data_564d97802463ca563bae48f324f6e56d
#
_entry.id   564d97802463ca563bae48f324f6e56d
#
_cell.length_a   1.000
_cell.length_b   1.000
_cell.length_c   1.000
_cell.angle_alpha   90.00
_cell.angle_beta   90.00
_cell.angle_gamma   90.00
#
_symmetry.space_group_name_H-M   'P 1'
#
loop_
_entity.id
_entity.type
_entity.pdbx_description
1 polymer ?
#
loop_
_entity_poly.entity_id
_entity_poly.type
_entity_poly.pdbx_seq_one_letter_code
_entity_poly.pdbx_strand_id
1 'polypeptide(L)'
;KSTGLSIIEMSTFFENYRPDAVLVIADRFENLAVAIAASYLNIPLIHIQGGEVTGSIDEKVRHSITKLSDIHFVATKRSRDFLIKMGENKKTVFLTGCPSIDIASQAKSKLPKNFFVKNRGVGNVPKYKEKYIVVMHHPETTKFTQTYNQIRQTIDATVKIRNIKIIWLWPNIDAGSDIISKQLRVIRENKLMTNISFFKN
;
A
#
# COMPACT_ATOMS: atom_id res chain seq x y z
N LYS A 1 13.13 6.20 -12.88
CA LYS A 1 13.62 5.10 -13.75
C LYS A 1 12.64 3.92 -13.79
N SER A 2 12.22 3.37 -12.67
CA SER A 2 11.35 2.17 -12.61
C SER A 2 10.08 2.34 -13.43
N THR A 3 9.33 3.43 -13.24
CA THR A 3 8.11 3.70 -14.01
C THR A 3 8.37 3.76 -15.52
N GLY A 4 9.47 4.42 -15.95
CA GLY A 4 9.81 4.50 -17.38
C GLY A 4 10.15 3.13 -17.98
N LEU A 5 10.93 2.30 -17.28
CA LEU A 5 11.21 0.93 -17.70
C LEU A 5 9.93 0.10 -17.76
N SER A 6 9.07 0.22 -16.75
CA SER A 6 7.78 -0.50 -16.72
C SER A 6 6.87 -0.11 -17.89
N ILE A 7 6.87 1.14 -18.35
CA ILE A 7 6.09 1.56 -19.52
C ILE A 7 6.60 0.83 -20.76
N ILE A 8 7.92 0.76 -20.96
CA ILE A 8 8.51 0.09 -22.12
C ILE A 8 8.16 -1.40 -22.13
N GLU A 9 8.36 -2.08 -21.00
CA GLU A 9 8.07 -3.50 -20.86
C GLU A 9 6.57 -3.80 -21.04
N MET A 10 5.70 -3.00 -20.43
CA MET A 10 4.25 -3.19 -20.55
C MET A 10 3.74 -2.89 -21.95
N SER A 11 4.32 -1.93 -22.65
CA SER A 11 3.96 -1.67 -24.06
C SER A 11 4.30 -2.89 -24.92
N THR A 12 5.51 -3.42 -24.81
CA THR A 12 5.93 -4.65 -25.52
C THR A 12 5.04 -5.84 -25.16
N PHE A 13 4.70 -6.00 -23.88
CA PHE A 13 3.83 -7.08 -23.42
C PHE A 13 2.44 -6.96 -24.07
N PHE A 14 1.81 -5.78 -24.04
CA PHE A 14 0.48 -5.55 -24.58
C PHE A 14 0.43 -5.65 -26.11
N GLU A 15 1.47 -5.23 -26.83
CA GLU A 15 1.57 -5.43 -28.28
C GLU A 15 1.55 -6.91 -28.65
N ASN A 16 2.21 -7.75 -27.87
CA ASN A 16 2.29 -9.18 -28.10
C ASN A 16 1.05 -9.94 -27.62
N TYR A 17 0.53 -9.60 -26.42
CA TYR A 17 -0.56 -10.34 -25.79
C TYR A 17 -1.96 -9.86 -26.23
N ARG A 18 -2.12 -8.56 -26.51
CA ARG A 18 -3.35 -7.89 -26.97
C ARG A 18 -4.58 -8.26 -26.14
N PRO A 19 -4.63 -7.89 -24.83
CA PRO A 19 -5.78 -8.18 -24.01
C PRO A 19 -6.99 -7.33 -24.44
N ASP A 20 -8.21 -7.86 -24.24
CA ASP A 20 -9.46 -7.12 -24.52
C ASP A 20 -9.69 -5.94 -23.57
N ALA A 21 -9.16 -6.00 -22.36
CA ALA A 21 -9.18 -4.93 -21.37
C ALA A 21 -8.06 -5.10 -20.35
N VAL A 22 -7.66 -4.00 -19.73
CA VAL A 22 -6.67 -3.97 -18.63
C VAL A 22 -7.35 -3.43 -17.39
N LEU A 23 -7.10 -4.05 -16.24
CA LEU A 23 -7.61 -3.63 -14.95
C LEU A 23 -6.46 -3.24 -14.03
N VAL A 24 -6.54 -2.04 -13.44
CA VAL A 24 -5.58 -1.52 -12.46
C VAL A 24 -6.28 -1.11 -11.17
N ILE A 25 -5.56 -1.21 -10.05
CA ILE A 25 -6.10 -0.94 -8.71
C ILE A 25 -5.30 0.15 -8.03
N ALA A 26 -6.00 1.15 -7.50
CA ALA A 26 -5.48 2.23 -6.66
C ALA A 26 -4.41 3.10 -7.37
N ASP A 27 -3.23 3.28 -6.77
CA ASP A 27 -2.37 4.44 -6.99
C ASP A 27 -0.88 4.13 -7.02
N ARG A 28 -0.53 2.86 -7.16
CA ARG A 28 0.88 2.48 -7.25
C ARG A 28 1.48 2.98 -8.57
N PHE A 29 2.74 3.41 -8.52
CA PHE A 29 3.46 3.92 -9.70
C PHE A 29 3.60 2.85 -10.82
N GLU A 30 3.61 1.58 -10.45
CA GLU A 30 3.57 0.46 -11.39
C GLU A 30 2.28 0.45 -12.20
N ASN A 31 1.13 0.71 -11.52
CA ASN A 31 -0.17 0.80 -12.17
C ASN A 31 -0.27 2.00 -13.13
N LEU A 32 0.42 3.11 -12.83
CA LEU A 32 0.52 4.23 -13.76
C LEU A 32 1.23 3.84 -15.05
N ALA A 33 2.31 3.06 -14.96
CA ALA A 33 3.02 2.56 -16.13
C ALA A 33 2.12 1.66 -17.00
N VAL A 34 1.38 0.76 -16.35
CA VAL A 34 0.38 -0.11 -17.01
C VAL A 34 -0.70 0.73 -17.68
N ALA A 35 -1.23 1.73 -16.98
CA ALA A 35 -2.29 2.61 -17.48
C ALA A 35 -1.85 3.41 -18.71
N ILE A 36 -0.63 3.97 -18.69
CA ILE A 36 -0.05 4.67 -19.83
C ILE A 36 0.07 3.73 -21.03
N ALA A 37 0.68 2.55 -20.86
CA ALA A 37 0.88 1.60 -21.94
C ALA A 37 -0.45 1.15 -22.55
N ALA A 38 -1.46 0.78 -21.74
CA ALA A 38 -2.77 0.37 -22.21
C ALA A 38 -3.49 1.49 -22.98
N SER A 39 -3.50 2.70 -22.42
CA SER A 39 -4.18 3.85 -23.03
C SER A 39 -3.60 4.23 -24.40
N TYR A 40 -2.27 4.25 -24.55
CA TYR A 40 -1.63 4.57 -25.82
C TYR A 40 -1.76 3.46 -26.88
N LEU A 41 -2.02 2.23 -26.46
CA LEU A 41 -2.33 1.11 -27.36
C LEU A 41 -3.83 0.94 -27.62
N ASN A 42 -4.67 1.90 -27.16
CA ASN A 42 -6.14 1.86 -27.26
C ASN A 42 -6.76 0.58 -26.67
N ILE A 43 -6.19 0.07 -25.60
CA ILE A 43 -6.76 -1.04 -24.85
C ILE A 43 -7.65 -0.47 -23.74
N PRO A 44 -8.93 -0.89 -23.64
CA PRO A 44 -9.85 -0.42 -22.61
C PRO A 44 -9.26 -0.58 -21.22
N LEU A 45 -9.23 0.51 -20.43
CA LEU A 45 -8.65 0.53 -19.10
C LEU A 45 -9.72 0.67 -18.02
N ILE A 46 -9.67 -0.22 -17.04
CA ILE A 46 -10.57 -0.26 -15.89
C ILE A 46 -9.79 0.14 -14.64
N HIS A 47 -10.28 1.14 -13.90
CA HIS A 47 -9.66 1.61 -12.67
C HIS A 47 -10.51 1.30 -11.44
N ILE A 48 -9.97 0.54 -10.49
CA ILE A 48 -10.60 0.26 -9.19
C ILE A 48 -9.99 1.20 -8.13
N GLN A 49 -10.83 1.72 -7.23
CA GLN A 49 -10.44 2.62 -6.13
C GLN A 49 -9.89 3.98 -6.59
N GLY A 50 -10.38 4.52 -7.71
CA GLY A 50 -10.17 5.92 -8.09
C GLY A 50 -10.95 6.90 -7.20
N GLY A 51 -10.57 8.20 -7.24
CA GLY A 51 -11.30 9.30 -6.61
C GLY A 51 -11.06 9.52 -5.12
N GLU A 52 -10.13 8.82 -4.52
CA GLU A 52 -9.72 9.08 -3.13
C GLU A 52 -8.70 10.22 -3.07
N VAL A 53 -8.81 11.07 -2.04
CA VAL A 53 -7.95 12.24 -1.81
C VAL A 53 -7.08 11.95 -0.58
N THR A 54 -5.75 11.93 -0.76
CA THR A 54 -4.79 11.55 0.30
C THR A 54 -3.70 12.59 0.55
N GLY A 55 -3.54 13.59 -0.33
CA GLY A 55 -2.54 14.66 -0.17
C GLY A 55 -1.08 14.22 -0.42
N SER A 56 -0.85 13.01 -0.94
CA SER A 56 0.47 12.46 -1.25
C SER A 56 0.74 12.43 -2.76
N ILE A 57 1.93 11.93 -3.14
CA ILE A 57 2.22 11.65 -4.56
C ILE A 57 1.26 10.60 -5.14
N ASP A 58 0.79 9.68 -4.32
CA ASP A 58 -0.13 8.63 -4.72
C ASP A 58 -1.47 9.21 -5.22
N GLU A 59 -1.93 10.33 -4.64
CA GLU A 59 -3.10 11.04 -5.14
C GLU A 59 -2.92 11.50 -6.59
N LYS A 60 -1.76 12.08 -6.92
CA LYS A 60 -1.46 12.51 -8.30
C LYS A 60 -1.44 11.31 -9.24
N VAL A 61 -0.82 10.22 -8.83
CA VAL A 61 -0.78 8.97 -9.59
C VAL A 61 -2.19 8.42 -9.79
N ARG A 62 -2.99 8.33 -8.72
CA ARG A 62 -4.38 7.86 -8.77
C ARG A 62 -5.23 8.67 -9.74
N HIS A 63 -5.14 10.00 -9.68
CA HIS A 63 -5.90 10.86 -10.57
C HIS A 63 -5.42 10.79 -12.02
N SER A 64 -4.12 10.59 -12.25
CA SER A 64 -3.59 10.34 -13.59
C SER A 64 -4.11 9.01 -14.16
N ILE A 65 -4.12 7.94 -13.39
CA ILE A 65 -4.69 6.65 -13.78
C ILE A 65 -6.19 6.82 -14.09
N THR A 66 -6.94 7.53 -13.22
CA THR A 66 -8.36 7.84 -13.46
C THR A 66 -8.55 8.49 -14.83
N LYS A 67 -7.75 9.52 -15.16
CA LYS A 67 -7.88 10.25 -16.44
C LYS A 67 -7.50 9.42 -17.68
N LEU A 68 -6.74 8.38 -17.53
CA LEU A 68 -6.38 7.43 -18.58
C LEU A 68 -7.41 6.30 -18.75
N SER A 69 -8.33 6.16 -17.80
CA SER A 69 -9.24 5.01 -17.72
C SER A 69 -10.62 5.28 -18.32
N ASP A 70 -11.22 4.26 -18.89
CA ASP A 70 -12.54 4.31 -19.54
C ASP A 70 -13.67 3.93 -18.58
N ILE A 71 -13.39 3.03 -17.61
CA ILE A 71 -14.36 2.50 -16.64
C ILE A 71 -13.80 2.62 -15.24
N HIS A 72 -14.65 3.01 -14.29
CA HIS A 72 -14.24 3.27 -12.91
C HIS A 72 -15.12 2.53 -11.91
N PHE A 73 -14.50 1.75 -11.03
CA PHE A 73 -15.14 1.12 -9.88
C PHE A 73 -14.65 1.79 -8.59
N VAL A 74 -15.52 2.57 -7.96
CA VAL A 74 -15.16 3.41 -6.82
C VAL A 74 -15.68 2.87 -5.50
N ALA A 75 -14.89 3.08 -4.44
CA ALA A 75 -15.18 2.54 -3.13
C ALA A 75 -16.30 3.28 -2.39
N THR A 76 -16.43 4.60 -2.59
CA THR A 76 -17.34 5.45 -1.83
C THR A 76 -18.15 6.39 -2.73
N LYS A 77 -19.30 6.83 -2.22
CA LYS A 77 -20.11 7.86 -2.88
C LYS A 77 -19.31 9.16 -3.08
N ARG A 78 -18.49 9.54 -2.09
CA ARG A 78 -17.60 10.71 -2.18
C ARG A 78 -16.61 10.57 -3.34
N SER A 79 -15.98 9.41 -3.50
CA SER A 79 -15.04 9.13 -4.60
C SER A 79 -15.75 9.20 -5.95
N ARG A 80 -16.97 8.64 -6.06
CA ARG A 80 -17.80 8.76 -7.27
C ARG A 80 -18.07 10.20 -7.64
N ASP A 81 -18.56 10.99 -6.69
CA ASP A 81 -18.90 12.39 -6.92
C ASP A 81 -17.65 13.22 -7.30
N PHE A 82 -16.49 12.84 -6.74
CA PHE A 82 -15.21 13.46 -7.08
C PHE A 82 -14.80 13.15 -8.53
N LEU A 83 -14.87 11.89 -8.97
CA LEU A 83 -14.58 11.53 -10.36
C LEU A 83 -15.48 12.29 -11.35
N ILE A 84 -16.78 12.39 -11.07
CA ILE A 84 -17.70 13.14 -11.92
C ILE A 84 -17.30 14.62 -11.99
N LYS A 85 -16.87 15.23 -10.87
CA LYS A 85 -16.34 16.61 -10.84
C LYS A 85 -15.03 16.74 -11.60
N MET A 86 -14.21 15.70 -11.68
CA MET A 86 -13.00 15.65 -12.51
C MET A 86 -13.33 15.54 -14.00
N GLY A 87 -14.61 15.38 -14.38
CA GLY A 87 -15.06 15.29 -15.77
C GLY A 87 -15.23 13.87 -16.30
N GLU A 88 -15.22 12.85 -15.42
CA GLU A 88 -15.49 11.48 -15.84
C GLU A 88 -16.98 11.27 -16.16
N ASN A 89 -17.26 10.41 -17.14
CA ASN A 89 -18.62 10.13 -17.55
C ASN A 89 -19.37 9.36 -16.46
N LYS A 90 -20.47 9.93 -15.95
CA LYS A 90 -21.30 9.32 -14.92
C LYS A 90 -21.78 7.89 -15.25
N LYS A 91 -21.91 7.57 -16.54
CA LYS A 91 -22.36 6.24 -17.01
C LYS A 91 -21.27 5.18 -16.86
N THR A 92 -20.00 5.57 -16.77
CA THR A 92 -18.87 4.64 -16.62
C THR A 92 -18.27 4.65 -15.22
N VAL A 93 -18.87 5.40 -14.25
CA VAL A 93 -18.45 5.43 -12.85
C VAL A 93 -19.43 4.64 -11.97
N PHE A 94 -18.99 3.49 -11.51
CA PHE A 94 -19.81 2.55 -10.72
C PHE A 94 -19.39 2.57 -9.24
N LEU A 95 -20.35 2.72 -8.34
CA LEU A 95 -20.14 2.60 -6.90
C LEU A 95 -20.25 1.11 -6.51
N THR A 96 -19.11 0.48 -6.24
CA THR A 96 -19.02 -0.97 -5.99
C THR A 96 -18.55 -1.32 -4.57
N GLY A 97 -18.10 -0.35 -3.79
CA GLY A 97 -17.49 -0.62 -2.49
C GLY A 97 -15.97 -0.89 -2.61
N CYS A 98 -15.38 -1.33 -1.50
CA CYS A 98 -13.95 -1.56 -1.38
C CYS A 98 -13.65 -3.06 -1.20
N PRO A 99 -12.97 -3.72 -2.15
CA PRO A 99 -12.64 -5.15 -2.04
C PRO A 99 -11.85 -5.50 -0.77
N SER A 100 -11.00 -4.59 -0.30
CA SER A 100 -10.23 -4.79 0.94
C SER A 100 -11.13 -4.84 2.18
N ILE A 101 -12.23 -4.06 2.21
CA ILE A 101 -13.22 -4.11 3.29
C ILE A 101 -14.01 -5.42 3.22
N ASP A 102 -14.36 -5.90 2.02
CA ASP A 102 -15.06 -7.18 1.86
C ASP A 102 -14.21 -8.34 2.39
N ILE A 103 -12.92 -8.37 2.06
CA ILE A 103 -11.97 -9.35 2.59
C ILE A 103 -11.82 -9.21 4.11
N ALA A 104 -11.68 -7.99 4.62
CA ALA A 104 -11.55 -7.73 6.05
C ALA A 104 -12.81 -8.17 6.84
N SER A 105 -14.01 -7.98 6.27
CA SER A 105 -15.27 -8.40 6.88
C SER A 105 -15.38 -9.92 7.02
N GLN A 106 -14.73 -10.68 6.15
CA GLN A 106 -14.67 -12.14 6.19
C GLN A 106 -13.59 -12.68 7.13
N ALA A 107 -12.70 -11.80 7.62
CA ALA A 107 -11.63 -12.21 8.52
C ALA A 107 -12.19 -12.76 9.84
N LYS A 108 -11.64 -13.89 10.29
CA LYS A 108 -12.01 -14.48 11.58
C LYS A 108 -11.58 -13.56 12.71
N SER A 109 -12.47 -13.30 13.65
CA SER A 109 -12.22 -12.43 14.82
C SER A 109 -11.14 -12.96 15.78
N LYS A 110 -10.74 -14.23 15.63
CA LYS A 110 -9.75 -14.88 16.50
C LYS A 110 -8.64 -15.49 15.68
N LEU A 111 -7.39 -15.16 16.03
CA LEU A 111 -6.21 -15.82 15.48
C LEU A 111 -6.17 -17.31 15.89
N PRO A 112 -5.74 -18.21 14.98
CA PRO A 112 -5.48 -19.60 15.33
C PRO A 112 -4.44 -19.70 16.47
N LYS A 113 -4.57 -20.71 17.34
CA LYS A 113 -3.64 -20.91 18.49
C LYS A 113 -2.17 -20.98 18.04
N ASN A 114 -1.91 -21.51 16.86
CA ASN A 114 -0.58 -21.70 16.29
C ASN A 114 -0.14 -20.60 15.32
N PHE A 115 -0.89 -19.47 15.26
CA PHE A 115 -0.62 -18.39 14.30
C PHE A 115 0.83 -17.92 14.33
N PHE A 116 1.32 -17.51 15.51
CA PHE A 116 2.69 -17.02 15.67
C PHE A 116 3.77 -18.13 15.61
N VAL A 117 3.36 -19.39 15.72
CA VAL A 117 4.27 -20.54 15.51
C VAL A 117 4.49 -20.77 14.02
N LYS A 118 3.42 -20.67 13.22
CA LYS A 118 3.48 -20.83 11.76
C LYS A 118 4.06 -19.60 11.06
N ASN A 119 3.71 -18.41 11.52
CA ASN A 119 4.14 -17.13 10.95
C ASN A 119 5.18 -16.50 11.89
N ARG A 120 6.38 -17.06 11.90
CA ARG A 120 7.45 -16.58 12.78
C ARG A 120 8.06 -15.30 12.22
N GLY A 121 7.97 -14.21 13.02
CA GLY A 121 8.81 -13.04 12.86
C GLY A 121 10.19 -13.24 13.48
N VAL A 122 11.06 -12.27 13.31
CA VAL A 122 12.39 -12.23 13.96
C VAL A 122 12.26 -11.48 15.28
N GLY A 123 12.63 -12.11 16.38
CA GLY A 123 12.56 -11.53 17.73
C GLY A 123 11.59 -12.28 18.65
N ASN A 124 11.06 -11.58 19.65
CA ASN A 124 10.24 -12.15 20.70
C ASN A 124 8.74 -12.07 20.34
N VAL A 125 8.26 -13.04 19.57
CA VAL A 125 6.87 -13.09 19.10
C VAL A 125 5.87 -13.28 20.25
N PRO A 126 4.65 -12.73 20.16
CA PRO A 126 3.61 -12.93 21.14
C PRO A 126 3.20 -14.40 21.26
N LYS A 127 2.88 -14.84 22.49
CA LYS A 127 2.21 -16.12 22.74
C LYS A 127 0.72 -15.99 22.40
N TYR A 128 0.07 -17.14 22.23
CA TYR A 128 -1.39 -17.18 22.03
C TYR A 128 -2.14 -16.47 23.18
N LYS A 129 -3.03 -15.55 22.86
CA LYS A 129 -3.78 -14.66 23.77
C LYS A 129 -2.93 -13.60 24.50
N GLU A 130 -1.64 -13.52 24.29
CA GLU A 130 -0.82 -12.43 24.82
C GLU A 130 -1.23 -11.12 24.14
N LYS A 131 -1.32 -10.03 24.91
CA LYS A 131 -1.60 -8.71 24.36
C LYS A 131 -0.39 -8.20 23.56
N TYR A 132 -0.66 -7.57 22.43
CA TYR A 132 0.36 -6.97 21.59
C TYR A 132 -0.13 -5.70 20.92
N ILE A 133 0.81 -4.89 20.47
CA ILE A 133 0.60 -3.72 19.62
C ILE A 133 1.19 -4.03 18.26
N VAL A 134 0.50 -3.64 17.20
CA VAL A 134 1.04 -3.69 15.83
C VAL A 134 1.53 -2.30 15.47
N VAL A 135 2.78 -2.20 15.06
CA VAL A 135 3.39 -0.97 14.53
C VAL A 135 3.65 -1.16 13.05
N MET A 136 3.10 -0.26 12.25
CA MET A 136 3.32 -0.17 10.82
C MET A 136 3.63 1.29 10.49
N HIS A 137 4.87 1.55 10.06
CA HIS A 137 5.33 2.90 9.74
C HIS A 137 5.88 2.91 8.32
N HIS A 138 5.26 3.72 7.48
CA HIS A 138 5.69 3.96 6.10
C HIS A 138 6.20 5.40 5.97
N PRO A 139 7.15 5.68 5.06
CA PRO A 139 7.63 7.04 4.86
C PRO A 139 6.56 7.93 4.23
N GLU A 140 6.53 9.19 4.60
CA GLU A 140 5.79 10.22 3.88
C GLU A 140 6.61 10.62 2.64
N THR A 141 6.22 10.10 1.47
CA THR A 141 7.01 10.23 0.23
C THR A 141 7.23 11.68 -0.22
N THR A 142 6.34 12.61 0.14
CA THR A 142 6.47 14.04 -0.13
C THR A 142 7.43 14.77 0.79
N LYS A 143 7.78 14.15 1.94
CA LYS A 143 8.70 14.68 2.96
C LYS A 143 9.78 13.68 3.34
N PHE A 144 10.28 12.92 2.38
CA PHE A 144 11.21 11.82 2.63
C PHE A 144 12.47 12.23 3.38
N THR A 145 12.89 13.51 3.28
CA THR A 145 14.03 14.08 4.04
C THR A 145 13.78 14.08 5.56
N GLN A 146 12.50 14.05 6.00
CA GLN A 146 12.12 13.99 7.40
C GLN A 146 11.95 12.56 7.93
N THR A 147 12.03 11.55 7.06
CA THR A 147 11.80 10.14 7.40
C THR A 147 12.63 9.67 8.58
N TYR A 148 13.90 10.10 8.67
CA TYR A 148 14.76 9.75 9.80
C TYR A 148 14.18 10.25 11.14
N ASN A 149 13.76 11.50 11.21
CA ASN A 149 13.20 12.07 12.43
C ASN A 149 11.85 11.43 12.79
N GLN A 150 11.00 11.19 11.79
CA GLN A 150 9.70 10.56 11.98
C GLN A 150 9.84 9.14 12.53
N ILE A 151 10.70 8.31 11.94
CA ILE A 151 10.92 6.95 12.45
C ILE A 151 11.57 6.94 13.83
N ARG A 152 12.49 7.87 14.11
CA ARG A 152 13.09 8.00 15.46
C ARG A 152 12.04 8.30 16.51
N GLN A 153 11.11 9.22 16.27
CA GLN A 153 10.01 9.51 17.20
C GLN A 153 9.14 8.28 17.47
N THR A 154 8.83 7.50 16.42
CA THR A 154 8.06 6.26 16.57
C THR A 154 8.82 5.23 17.39
N ILE A 155 10.13 5.08 17.14
CA ILE A 155 11.00 4.18 17.91
C ILE A 155 11.06 4.63 19.38
N ASP A 156 11.30 5.90 19.64
CA ASP A 156 11.44 6.44 21.00
C ASP A 156 10.13 6.32 21.79
N ALA A 157 8.98 6.40 21.13
CA ALA A 157 7.69 6.12 21.74
C ALA A 157 7.53 4.63 22.07
N THR A 158 7.91 3.75 21.15
CA THR A 158 7.74 2.30 21.33
C THR A 158 8.72 1.70 22.36
N VAL A 159 9.94 2.24 22.47
CA VAL A 159 10.93 1.82 23.50
C VAL A 159 10.39 2.02 24.93
N LYS A 160 9.53 3.00 25.13
CA LYS A 160 8.91 3.26 26.45
C LYS A 160 7.87 2.20 26.84
N ILE A 161 7.37 1.42 25.89
CA ILE A 161 6.36 0.38 26.12
C ILE A 161 7.05 -0.93 26.50
N ARG A 162 7.09 -1.29 27.79
CA ARG A 162 7.86 -2.43 28.27
C ARG A 162 7.04 -3.70 28.54
N ASN A 163 5.75 -3.55 28.86
CA ASN A 163 4.93 -4.67 29.37
C ASN A 163 3.98 -5.27 28.32
N ILE A 164 4.13 -4.89 27.06
CA ILE A 164 3.30 -5.38 25.96
C ILE A 164 4.22 -5.80 24.83
N LYS A 165 3.88 -6.89 24.14
CA LYS A 165 4.60 -7.31 22.93
C LYS A 165 4.36 -6.33 21.79
N ILE A 166 5.38 -6.12 20.98
CA ILE A 166 5.32 -5.25 19.81
C ILE A 166 5.59 -6.08 18.56
N ILE A 167 4.63 -6.09 17.66
CA ILE A 167 4.77 -6.64 16.31
C ILE A 167 5.06 -5.46 15.39
N TRP A 168 6.26 -5.41 14.83
CA TRP A 168 6.63 -4.38 13.88
C TRP A 168 6.64 -4.94 12.45
N LEU A 169 5.77 -4.40 11.61
CA LEU A 169 5.73 -4.76 10.21
C LEU A 169 6.81 -3.98 9.45
N TRP A 170 7.51 -4.70 8.56
CA TRP A 170 8.55 -4.08 7.74
C TRP A 170 7.91 -3.07 6.75
N PRO A 171 8.57 -1.92 6.48
CA PRO A 171 8.01 -0.93 5.55
C PRO A 171 7.92 -1.48 4.12
N ASN A 172 7.00 -0.91 3.34
CA ASN A 172 6.94 -1.13 1.88
C ASN A 172 8.20 -0.56 1.18
N ILE A 173 8.32 -0.79 -0.13
CA ILE A 173 9.43 -0.33 -0.98
C ILE A 173 9.21 1.09 -1.53
N ASP A 174 8.63 1.98 -0.73
CA ASP A 174 8.42 3.38 -1.10
C ASP A 174 9.69 4.23 -0.87
N ALA A 175 9.75 5.43 -1.46
CA ALA A 175 10.89 6.33 -1.28
C ALA A 175 11.08 6.67 0.21
N GLY A 176 12.31 6.45 0.75
CA GLY A 176 12.64 6.62 2.16
C GLY A 176 12.48 5.37 3.03
N SER A 177 11.98 4.25 2.49
CA SER A 177 11.84 2.98 3.23
C SER A 177 13.18 2.36 3.64
N ASP A 178 14.24 2.64 2.90
CA ASP A 178 15.62 2.26 3.24
C ASP A 178 16.08 2.89 4.55
N ILE A 179 15.73 4.16 4.81
CA ILE A 179 16.01 4.87 6.05
C ILE A 179 15.32 4.18 7.22
N ILE A 180 14.02 3.88 7.09
CA ILE A 180 13.24 3.16 8.11
C ILE A 180 13.86 1.79 8.36
N SER A 181 14.10 1.02 7.30
CA SER A 181 14.69 -0.32 7.37
C SER A 181 16.06 -0.31 8.06
N LYS A 182 16.88 0.69 7.82
CA LYS A 182 18.17 0.86 8.51
C LYS A 182 18.00 1.06 10.01
N GLN A 183 17.06 1.92 10.43
CA GLN A 183 16.80 2.15 11.85
C GLN A 183 16.23 0.91 12.56
N LEU A 184 15.35 0.16 11.90
CA LEU A 184 14.82 -1.08 12.44
C LEU A 184 15.90 -2.17 12.59
N ARG A 185 16.85 -2.25 11.65
CA ARG A 185 18.01 -3.17 11.78
C ARG A 185 18.86 -2.81 12.99
N VAL A 186 19.14 -1.52 13.21
CA VAL A 186 19.90 -1.06 14.38
C VAL A 186 19.25 -1.49 15.70
N ILE A 187 17.92 -1.34 15.82
CA ILE A 187 17.19 -1.80 17.02
C ILE A 187 17.34 -3.31 17.20
N ARG A 188 17.16 -4.06 16.12
CA ARG A 188 17.25 -5.52 16.13
C ARG A 188 18.64 -6.01 16.53
N GLU A 189 19.69 -5.46 15.96
CA GLU A 189 21.09 -5.86 16.17
C GLU A 189 21.56 -5.50 17.57
N ASN A 190 21.21 -4.33 18.07
CA ASN A 190 21.60 -3.85 19.38
C ASN A 190 20.73 -4.42 20.52
N LYS A 191 19.73 -5.23 20.20
CA LYS A 191 18.78 -5.81 21.19
C LYS A 191 18.17 -4.76 22.13
N LEU A 192 17.98 -3.54 21.63
CA LEU A 192 17.47 -2.41 22.41
C LEU A 192 16.05 -2.64 22.95
N MET A 193 15.33 -3.58 22.35
CA MET A 193 13.95 -3.93 22.74
C MET A 193 13.81 -5.46 22.81
N THR A 194 13.56 -5.98 23.99
CA THR A 194 13.38 -7.44 24.20
C THR A 194 11.96 -7.92 23.95
N ASN A 195 10.99 -7.01 23.86
CA ASN A 195 9.57 -7.31 23.68
C ASN A 195 9.07 -7.13 22.22
N ILE A 196 9.99 -6.93 21.27
CA ILE A 196 9.67 -6.67 19.86
C ILE A 196 9.88 -7.91 19.00
N SER A 197 9.06 -8.03 17.96
CA SER A 197 9.24 -8.96 16.85
C SER A 197 8.98 -8.25 15.52
N PHE A 198 9.80 -8.55 14.52
CA PHE A 198 9.73 -7.98 13.19
C PHE A 198 9.16 -8.99 12.21
N PHE A 199 8.22 -8.54 11.38
CA PHE A 199 7.60 -9.34 10.34
C PHE A 199 7.80 -8.65 8.98
N LYS A 200 8.07 -9.44 7.95
CA LYS A 200 7.95 -8.98 6.56
C LYS A 200 6.48 -8.94 6.17
N ASN A 201 6.14 -7.95 5.32
CA ASN A 201 4.88 -7.94 4.59
C ASN A 201 4.91 -9.01 3.51
#